data_6c905b85d5b7ff83bf7744e46ebbdce1
#
_entry.id   6c905b85d5b7ff83bf7744e46ebbdce1
#
_cell.length_a   1.000
_cell.length_b   1.000
_cell.length_c   1.000
_cell.angle_alpha   90.00
_cell.angle_beta   90.00
_cell.angle_gamma   90.00
#
_symmetry.space_group_name_H-M   'P 1'
#
loop_
_entity.id
_entity.type
_entity.pdbx_description
1 polymer ?
#
loop_
_entity_poly.entity_id
_entity_poly.type
_entity_poly.pdbx_seq_one_letter_code
_entity_poly.pdbx_strand_id
1 'polypeptide(L)'
;MKPFRCNPEKNDALKDARGLSFESVVVAVESGGLLDIVNHPNQAKYPKQRVLVVAIENYAYLVPFVDEEDHYFLKTVIPSRKATRDHLHKGESDVNT
;
A
#
# COMPACT_ATOMS: atom_id res chain seq x y z
N MET A 1 13.87 8.43 -0.26
CA MET A 1 12.47 8.30 -0.77
C MET A 1 11.80 9.66 -0.71
N LYS A 2 11.00 10.01 -1.70
CA LYS A 2 10.30 11.28 -1.71
C LYS A 2 9.26 11.33 -0.59
N PRO A 3 8.85 12.53 -0.14
CA PRO A 3 7.81 12.63 0.88
C PRO A 3 6.47 12.11 0.36
N PHE A 4 5.63 11.66 1.28
CA PHE A 4 4.29 11.17 0.97
C PHE A 4 3.27 12.27 1.23
N ARG A 5 2.29 12.38 0.34
CA ARG A 5 1.15 13.30 0.48
C ARG A 5 -0.13 12.54 0.21
N CYS A 6 -1.24 13.06 0.72
CA CYS A 6 -2.55 12.44 0.53
C CYS A 6 -3.64 13.49 0.67
N ASN A 7 -4.85 13.14 0.25
CA ASN A 7 -6.02 13.98 0.43
C ASN A 7 -6.52 13.83 1.87
N PRO A 8 -6.62 14.93 2.66
CA PRO A 8 -7.06 14.86 4.05
C PRO A 8 -8.46 14.26 4.23
N GLU A 9 -9.39 14.57 3.33
CA GLU A 9 -10.74 14.02 3.40
C GLU A 9 -10.75 12.51 3.18
N LYS A 10 -9.92 12.03 2.27
CA LYS A 10 -9.77 10.60 2.02
C LYS A 10 -9.15 9.90 3.22
N ASN A 11 -8.20 10.55 3.86
CA ASN A 11 -7.56 10.03 5.07
C ASN A 11 -8.58 9.86 6.20
N ASP A 12 -9.43 10.86 6.40
CA ASP A 12 -10.48 10.79 7.42
C ASP A 12 -11.47 9.66 7.11
N ALA A 13 -11.84 9.51 5.85
CA ALA A 13 -12.72 8.42 5.43
C ALA A 13 -12.12 7.05 5.69
N LEU A 14 -10.81 6.89 5.49
CA LEU A 14 -10.10 5.64 5.78
C LEU A 14 -10.11 5.33 7.27
N LYS A 15 -9.89 6.33 8.12
CA LYS A 15 -9.93 6.16 9.56
C LYS A 15 -11.30 5.67 10.02
N ASP A 16 -12.36 6.26 9.48
CA ASP A 16 -13.72 5.91 9.84
C ASP A 16 -14.11 4.51 9.34
N ALA A 17 -13.71 4.18 8.12
CA ALA A 17 -14.13 2.94 7.48
C ALA A 17 -13.30 1.73 7.92
N ARG A 18 -12.00 1.91 8.18
CA ARG A 18 -11.08 0.79 8.39
C ARG A 18 -10.18 0.93 9.62
N GLY A 19 -10.24 2.05 10.33
CA GLY A 19 -9.33 2.31 11.43
C GLY A 19 -7.89 2.48 11.02
N LEU A 20 -7.64 2.73 9.73
CA LEU A 20 -6.31 2.96 9.17
C LEU A 20 -6.20 4.40 8.68
N SER A 21 -4.96 4.86 8.52
CA SER A 21 -4.70 6.18 7.98
C SER A 21 -3.52 6.11 7.03
N PHE A 22 -3.35 7.16 6.22
CA PHE A 22 -2.17 7.25 5.37
C PHE A 22 -0.90 7.38 6.23
N GLU A 23 -1.00 7.98 7.43
CA GLU A 23 0.12 8.02 8.37
C GLU A 23 0.55 6.61 8.79
N SER A 24 -0.40 5.69 8.96
CA SER A 24 -0.08 4.30 9.26
C SER A 24 0.74 3.66 8.15
N VAL A 25 0.42 3.99 6.90
CA VAL A 25 1.19 3.51 5.74
C VAL A 25 2.61 4.05 5.78
N VAL A 26 2.77 5.35 6.03
CA VAL A 26 4.09 5.98 6.07
C VAL A 26 4.94 5.37 7.18
N VAL A 27 4.37 5.20 8.35
CA VAL A 27 5.07 4.57 9.48
C VAL A 27 5.50 3.14 9.12
N ALA A 28 4.61 2.37 8.50
CA ALA A 28 4.92 1.01 8.11
C ALA A 28 6.08 0.96 7.10
N VAL A 29 6.06 1.85 6.10
CA VAL A 29 7.14 1.92 5.11
C VAL A 29 8.47 2.27 5.77
N GLU A 30 8.46 3.26 6.67
CA GLU A 30 9.68 3.69 7.36
C GLU A 30 10.22 2.62 8.32
N SER A 31 9.33 1.76 8.80
CA SER A 31 9.70 0.69 9.75
C SER A 31 10.04 -0.63 9.06
N GLY A 32 10.17 -0.64 7.74
CA GLY A 32 10.53 -1.84 7.02
C GLY A 32 9.37 -2.69 6.56
N GLY A 33 8.15 -2.15 6.60
CA GLY A 33 6.95 -2.87 6.18
C GLY A 33 6.65 -2.82 4.68
N LEU A 34 7.48 -2.16 3.90
CA LEU A 34 7.31 -2.13 2.45
C LEU A 34 7.73 -3.48 1.87
N LEU A 35 6.77 -4.22 1.31
CA LEU A 35 7.00 -5.55 0.79
C LEU A 35 7.36 -5.55 -0.70
N ASP A 36 6.75 -4.65 -1.46
CA ASP A 36 6.99 -4.57 -2.90
C ASP A 36 6.46 -3.25 -3.44
N ILE A 37 6.91 -2.88 -4.64
CA ILE A 37 6.38 -1.76 -5.40
C ILE A 37 6.12 -2.29 -6.80
N VAL A 38 4.85 -2.25 -7.22
CA VAL A 38 4.49 -2.79 -8.53
C VAL A 38 3.87 -1.70 -9.39
N ASN A 39 3.93 -1.88 -10.70
CA ASN A 39 3.36 -0.94 -11.64
C ASN A 39 1.85 -1.12 -11.71
N HIS A 40 1.14 -0.05 -12.07
CA HIS A 40 -0.29 -0.13 -12.34
C HIS A 40 -0.50 -1.13 -13.48
N PRO A 41 -1.56 -1.99 -13.42
CA PRO A 41 -1.80 -2.97 -14.47
C PRO A 41 -1.98 -2.35 -15.85
N ASN A 42 -2.51 -1.13 -15.94
CA ASN A 42 -2.68 -0.43 -17.21
C ASN A 42 -1.69 0.73 -17.32
N GLN A 43 -0.45 0.41 -17.66
CA GLN A 43 0.62 1.40 -17.77
C GLN A 43 0.39 2.40 -18.91
N ALA A 44 -0.26 1.97 -19.98
CA ALA A 44 -0.53 2.86 -21.12
C ALA A 44 -1.42 4.03 -20.70
N LYS A 45 -2.42 3.78 -19.87
CA LYS A 45 -3.36 4.80 -19.42
C LYS A 45 -2.85 5.55 -18.17
N TYR A 46 -2.11 4.84 -17.29
CA TYR A 46 -1.67 5.38 -16.01
C TYR A 46 -0.17 5.21 -15.83
N PRO A 47 0.65 5.89 -16.67
CA PRO A 47 2.12 5.67 -16.65
C PRO A 47 2.80 6.09 -15.35
N LYS A 48 2.21 7.03 -14.61
CA LYS A 48 2.79 7.49 -13.34
C LYS A 48 2.22 6.79 -12.12
N GLN A 49 1.22 5.91 -12.31
CA GLN A 49 0.61 5.22 -11.17
C GLN A 49 1.29 3.90 -10.90
N ARG A 50 1.58 3.70 -9.62
CA ARG A 50 2.20 2.48 -9.11
C ARG A 50 1.47 2.07 -7.85
N VAL A 51 1.82 0.91 -7.31
CA VAL A 51 1.17 0.38 -6.11
C VAL A 51 2.23 -0.06 -5.12
N LEU A 52 2.15 0.46 -3.89
CA LEU A 52 2.95 -0.06 -2.79
C LEU A 52 2.24 -1.27 -2.20
N VAL A 53 2.99 -2.31 -1.88
CA VAL A 53 2.49 -3.44 -1.12
C VAL A 53 3.10 -3.32 0.27
N VAL A 54 2.28 -3.06 1.28
CA VAL A 54 2.74 -2.68 2.61
C VAL A 54 2.15 -3.60 3.67
N ALA A 55 2.98 -4.04 4.61
CA ALA A 55 2.52 -4.81 5.76
C ALA A 55 2.19 -3.89 6.92
N ILE A 56 0.96 -4.00 7.42
CA ILE A 56 0.50 -3.30 8.61
C ILE A 56 -0.18 -4.34 9.50
N GLU A 57 0.34 -4.51 10.71
CA GLU A 57 -0.20 -5.49 11.67
C GLU A 57 -0.34 -6.89 11.07
N ASN A 58 0.70 -7.32 10.39
CA ASN A 58 0.79 -8.67 9.79
C ASN A 58 -0.26 -8.93 8.71
N TYR A 59 -0.74 -7.90 8.06
CA TYR A 59 -1.64 -8.01 6.92
C TYR A 59 -1.14 -7.09 5.80
N ALA A 60 -1.26 -7.53 4.55
CA ALA A 60 -0.76 -6.75 3.41
C ALA A 60 -1.85 -5.87 2.82
N TYR A 61 -1.48 -4.64 2.54
CA TYR A 61 -2.37 -3.65 1.94
C TYR A 61 -1.75 -3.15 0.63
N LEU A 62 -2.61 -2.88 -0.33
CA LEU A 62 -2.21 -2.25 -1.59
C LEU A 62 -2.48 -0.76 -1.46
N VAL A 63 -1.47 0.04 -1.75
CA VAL A 63 -1.58 1.50 -1.67
C VAL A 63 -1.23 2.09 -3.02
N PRO A 64 -2.25 2.29 -3.88
CA PRO A 64 -2.03 2.96 -5.16
C PRO A 64 -1.56 4.39 -4.93
N PHE A 65 -0.57 4.81 -5.71
CA PHE A 65 -0.04 6.15 -5.60
C PHE A 65 0.35 6.69 -6.96
N VAL A 66 0.44 8.02 -7.05
CA VAL A 66 0.94 8.70 -8.23
C VAL A 66 2.36 9.14 -7.92
N ASP A 67 3.30 8.79 -8.79
CA ASP A 67 4.72 9.15 -8.64
C ASP A 67 4.92 10.54 -9.25
N GLU A 68 4.78 11.56 -8.41
CA GLU A 68 4.99 12.94 -8.81
C GLU A 68 6.48 13.31 -8.71
N GLU A 69 6.86 14.43 -9.30
CA GLU A 69 8.25 14.84 -9.37
C GLU A 69 8.90 14.97 -7.98
N ASP A 70 8.19 15.58 -7.05
CA ASP A 70 8.73 15.87 -5.72
C ASP A 70 8.05 15.14 -4.56
N HIS A 71 7.05 14.29 -4.85
CA HIS A 71 6.35 13.55 -3.82
C HIS A 71 5.62 12.33 -4.39
N TYR A 72 5.22 11.43 -3.49
CA TYR A 72 4.34 10.32 -3.82
C TYR A 72 2.95 10.67 -3.30
N PHE A 73 1.96 10.74 -4.18
CA PHE A 73 0.60 11.05 -3.79
C PHE A 73 -0.20 9.76 -3.58
N LEU A 74 -0.47 9.44 -2.33
CA LEU A 74 -1.19 8.22 -1.96
C LEU A 74 -2.68 8.39 -2.25
N LYS A 75 -3.27 7.44 -2.99
CA LYS A 75 -4.64 7.52 -3.45
C LYS A 75 -5.63 6.87 -2.49
N THR A 76 -5.32 5.67 -2.03
CA THR A 76 -6.18 4.92 -1.11
C THR A 76 -5.39 3.78 -0.49
N VAL A 77 -6.02 3.04 0.42
CA VAL A 77 -5.42 1.86 1.06
C VAL A 77 -6.44 0.73 0.97
N ILE A 78 -6.03 -0.38 0.34
CA ILE A 78 -6.92 -1.50 0.06
C ILE A 78 -6.35 -2.77 0.70
N PRO A 79 -7.09 -3.45 1.58
CA PRO A 79 -6.60 -4.73 2.12
C PRO A 79 -6.56 -5.77 1.01
N SER A 80 -5.52 -6.60 1.00
CA SER A 80 -5.35 -7.62 -0.02
C SER A 80 -5.04 -8.97 0.60
N ARG A 81 -5.99 -9.88 0.50
CA ARG A 81 -5.81 -11.25 0.98
C ARG A 81 -4.72 -11.97 0.17
N LYS A 82 -4.73 -11.76 -1.14
CA LYS A 82 -3.74 -12.39 -2.01
C LYS A 82 -2.32 -11.91 -1.68
N ALA A 83 -2.13 -10.61 -1.52
CA ALA A 83 -0.82 -10.05 -1.17
C ALA A 83 -0.37 -10.53 0.21
N THR A 84 -1.29 -10.62 1.15
CA THR A 84 -0.98 -11.15 2.48
C THR A 84 -0.46 -12.57 2.39
N ARG A 85 -1.16 -13.42 1.65
CA ARG A 85 -0.73 -14.80 1.45
C ARG A 85 0.62 -14.88 0.76
N ASP A 86 0.80 -14.11 -0.31
CA ASP A 86 2.00 -14.21 -1.13
C ASP A 86 3.25 -13.66 -0.44
N HIS A 87 3.10 -12.63 0.38
CA HIS A 87 4.24 -11.94 0.99
C HIS A 87 4.44 -12.26 2.47
N LEU A 88 3.39 -12.58 3.21
CA LEU A 88 3.47 -12.75 4.66
C LEU A 88 3.23 -14.19 5.11
N HIS A 89 2.44 -14.96 4.37
CA HIS A 89 2.06 -16.33 4.76
C HIS A 89 2.40 -17.38 3.70
N LYS A 90 3.35 -17.09 2.87
CA LYS A 90 3.72 -17.97 1.77
C LYS A 90 4.15 -19.35 2.25
N GLY A 91 4.99 -19.40 3.28
CA GLY A 91 5.45 -20.68 3.85
C GLY A 91 4.33 -21.46 4.51
N GLU A 92 3.43 -20.76 5.17
CA GLU A 92 2.29 -21.39 5.83
C GLU A 92 1.35 -22.05 4.82
N SER A 93 1.10 -21.35 3.71
CA SER A 93 0.27 -21.89 2.64
C SER A 93 0.84 -23.18 2.09
N ASP A 94 2.14 -23.20 1.87
CA ASP A 94 2.81 -24.41 1.35
C ASP A 94 2.72 -25.58 2.31
N VAL A 95 2.81 -25.30 3.60
CA VAL A 95 2.74 -26.34 4.62
C VAL A 95 1.33 -26.92 4.73
N ASN A 96 0.34 -26.10 4.56
CA ASN A 96 -1.06 -26.51 4.74
C ASN A 96 -1.65 -27.19 3.52
N THR A 97 -0.96 -27.17 2.43
CA THR A 97 -1.41 -27.86 1.23
C THR A 97 -0.72 -29.20 1.09
#